data_82517c6487cb2e5a06b0396166f74577
#
_entry.id   82517c6487cb2e5a06b0396166f74577
#
_cell.length_a   1.000
_cell.length_b   1.000
_cell.length_c   1.000
_cell.angle_alpha   90.00
_cell.angle_beta   90.00
_cell.angle_gamma   90.00
#
_symmetry.space_group_name_H-M   'P 1'
#
loop_
_entity.id
_entity.type
_entity.pdbx_description
1 polymer ?
#
loop_
_entity_poly.entity_id
_entity_poly.type
_entity_poly.pdbx_seq_one_letter_code
_entity_poly.pdbx_strand_id
1 'polypeptide(L)' 'MAKSANLYARIEPDLKEQAENILTALGIPASNAITMFYKQIILQNGLPFEVKLPEHPL' A
#
# COMPACT_ATOMS: atom_id res chain seq x y z
N MET A 1 26.05 -3.69 -5.43
CA MET A 1 25.65 -2.48 -4.74
C MET A 1 24.16 -2.21 -4.94
N ALA A 2 23.47 -2.03 -3.86
CA ALA A 2 22.03 -1.80 -3.95
C ALA A 2 21.74 -0.40 -4.44
N LYS A 3 20.78 -0.28 -5.33
CA LYS A 3 20.33 1.00 -5.83
C LYS A 3 18.90 1.21 -5.32
N SER A 4 18.63 2.45 -4.91
CA SER A 4 17.28 2.80 -4.54
C SER A 4 16.67 3.68 -5.60
N ALA A 5 15.39 3.53 -5.75
CA ALA A 5 14.60 4.36 -6.63
C ALA A 5 13.56 5.08 -5.80
N ASN A 6 13.22 6.26 -6.24
CA ASN A 6 12.19 7.04 -5.54
C ASN A 6 10.84 6.73 -6.13
N LEU A 7 9.84 6.74 -5.26
CA LEU A 7 8.47 6.57 -5.67
C LEU A 7 7.72 7.86 -5.37
N TYR A 8 7.11 8.42 -6.39
CA TYR A 8 6.32 9.64 -6.24
C TYR A 8 4.88 9.31 -6.54
N ALA A 9 4.01 9.58 -5.59
CA ALA A 9 2.59 9.28 -5.75
C ALA A 9 1.78 10.39 -5.09
N ARG A 10 0.66 10.69 -5.70
CA ARG A 10 -0.30 11.62 -5.12
C ARG A 10 -1.36 10.82 -4.39
N ILE A 11 -1.61 11.19 -3.16
CA ILE A 11 -2.57 10.50 -2.31
C ILE A 11 -3.40 11.57 -1.63
N GLU A 12 -4.69 11.31 -1.53
CA GLU A 12 -5.56 12.22 -0.81
C GLU A 12 -5.09 12.37 0.63
N PRO A 13 -5.10 13.62 1.16
CA PRO A 13 -4.58 13.82 2.52
C PRO A 13 -5.28 13.00 3.58
N ASP A 14 -6.60 12.87 3.50
CA ASP A 14 -7.34 12.10 4.49
C ASP A 14 -6.96 10.62 4.44
N LEU A 15 -6.82 10.08 3.24
CA LEU A 15 -6.42 8.69 3.07
C LEU A 15 -5.03 8.46 3.63
N LYS A 16 -4.12 9.37 3.33
CA LYS A 16 -2.75 9.26 3.81
C LYS A 16 -2.72 9.30 5.33
N GLU A 17 -3.45 10.22 5.93
CA GLU A 17 -3.46 10.37 7.38
C GLU A 17 -4.01 9.13 8.06
N GLN A 18 -5.13 8.63 7.59
CA GLN A 18 -5.74 7.45 8.19
C GLN A 18 -4.84 6.23 8.08
N ALA A 19 -4.25 6.02 6.91
CA ALA A 19 -3.38 4.88 6.72
C ALA A 19 -2.14 4.98 7.59
N GLU A 20 -1.54 6.17 7.64
CA GLU A 20 -0.31 6.33 8.41
C GLU A 20 -0.56 6.25 9.91
N ASN A 21 -1.74 6.67 10.36
CA ASN A 21 -2.08 6.51 11.78
C ASN A 21 -2.14 5.03 12.15
N ILE A 22 -2.73 4.21 11.29
CA ILE A 22 -2.79 2.78 11.53
C ILE A 22 -1.38 2.17 11.50
N LEU A 23 -0.58 2.56 10.52
CA LEU A 23 0.78 2.06 10.42
C LEU A 23 1.61 2.44 11.63
N THR A 24 1.43 3.67 12.13
CA THR A 24 2.13 4.10 13.32
C THR A 24 1.74 3.24 14.52
N ALA A 25 0.45 2.94 14.65
CA ALA A 25 -0.01 2.08 15.74
C ALA A 25 0.59 0.68 15.63
N LEU A 26 0.87 0.22 14.43
CA LEU A 26 1.50 -1.08 14.20
C LEU A 26 3.02 -1.03 14.29
N GLY A 27 3.59 0.18 14.39
CA GLY A 27 5.04 0.31 14.43
C GLY A 27 5.71 0.15 13.08
N ILE A 28 4.98 0.40 11.99
CA ILE A 28 5.48 0.19 10.64
C ILE A 28 5.63 1.55 9.96
N PRO A 29 6.86 1.95 9.57
CA PRO A 29 7.01 3.15 8.78
C PRO A 29 6.33 3.03 7.42
N ALA A 30 5.81 4.16 6.92
CA ALA A 30 5.07 4.13 5.67
C ALA A 30 5.91 3.60 4.51
N SER A 31 7.19 3.94 4.48
CA SER A 31 8.07 3.43 3.41
C SER A 31 8.18 1.91 3.44
N ASN A 32 8.21 1.34 4.64
CA ASN A 32 8.24 -0.12 4.76
C ASN A 32 6.94 -0.74 4.29
N ALA A 33 5.82 -0.08 4.58
CA ALA A 33 4.52 -0.60 4.14
C ALA A 33 4.45 -0.65 2.61
N ILE A 34 4.97 0.38 1.95
CA ILE A 34 4.99 0.41 0.49
C ILE A 34 5.86 -0.74 -0.04
N THR A 35 7.02 -0.95 0.56
CA THR A 35 7.91 -2.04 0.16
C THR A 35 7.22 -3.39 0.35
N MET A 36 6.54 -3.55 1.48
CA MET A 36 5.82 -4.79 1.76
C MET A 36 4.75 -5.06 0.71
N PHE A 37 4.01 -4.03 0.33
CA PHE A 37 2.97 -4.18 -0.68
C PHE A 37 3.56 -4.58 -2.02
N TYR A 38 4.64 -3.94 -2.41
CA TYR A 38 5.29 -4.28 -3.67
C TYR A 38 5.82 -5.70 -3.68
N LYS A 39 6.38 -6.15 -2.56
CA LYS A 39 6.85 -7.52 -2.46
C LYS A 39 5.71 -8.51 -2.59
N GLN A 40 4.55 -8.18 -2.02
CA GLN A 40 3.38 -9.04 -2.15
C GLN A 40 2.90 -9.13 -3.59
N ILE A 41 2.98 -8.02 -4.32
CA ILE A 41 2.61 -8.04 -5.73
C ILE A 41 3.48 -9.04 -6.49
N ILE A 42 4.77 -9.04 -6.20
CA ILE A 42 5.70 -9.96 -6.87
C ILE A 42 5.41 -11.40 -6.47
N LEU A 43 5.23 -11.64 -5.19
CA LEU A 43 4.99 -13.00 -4.69
C LEU A 43 3.69 -13.57 -5.23
N GLN A 44 2.66 -12.76 -5.33
CA GLN A 44 1.37 -13.21 -5.81
C GLN A 44 1.26 -13.18 -7.34
N ASN A 45 2.21 -12.54 -8.00
CA ASN A 45 2.13 -12.26 -9.42
C ASN A 45 0.82 -11.55 -9.74
N GLY A 46 0.46 -10.61 -8.92
CA GLY A 46 -0.78 -9.86 -8.98
C GLY A 46 -1.00 -9.17 -7.66
N LEU A 47 -2.18 -8.60 -7.47
CA LEU A 47 -2.47 -7.91 -6.22
C LEU A 47 -2.78 -8.92 -5.11
N PRO A 48 -2.41 -8.61 -3.87
CA PRO A 48 -2.69 -9.50 -2.74
C PRO A 48 -4.15 -9.47 -2.30
N PHE A 49 -5.02 -8.89 -3.09
CA PHE A 49 -6.45 -8.87 -2.83
C PHE A 49 -7.16 -8.69 -4.16
N GLU A 50 -8.43 -9.00 -4.18
CA GLU A 50 -9.23 -8.85 -5.40
C GLU A 50 -9.56 -7.39 -5.62
N VAL A 51 -9.44 -6.96 -6.88
CA VAL A 51 -9.87 -5.63 -7.29
C VAL A 51 -11.00 -5.82 -8.28
N LYS A 52 -12.18 -5.50 -7.84
CA LYS A 52 -13.35 -5.61 -8.70
C LYS A 52 -14.35 -4.56 -8.28
N LEU A 53 -15.31 -4.33 -9.13
CA LEU A 53 -16.33 -3.35 -8.85
C LEU A 53 -17.17 -3.81 -7.68
N PRO A 54 -17.59 -2.87 -6.82
CA PRO A 54 -18.46 -3.25 -5.72
C PRO A 54 -19.76 -3.81 -6.26
N GLU A 55 -20.23 -4.86 -5.62
CA GLU A 55 -21.53 -5.40 -5.95
C GLU A 55 -22.58 -4.72 -5.09
N HIS A 56 -23.62 -4.29 -5.74
CA HIS A 56 -24.74 -3.66 -5.04
C HIS A 56 -25.93 -4.55 -5.20
N PRO A 57 -26.20 -5.36 -4.19
CA PRO A 57 -27.42 -6.15 -4.24
C PRO A 57 -28.63 -5.21 -4.27
N LEU A 58 -29.52 -5.48 -5.12
CA LEU A 58 -30.71 -4.67 -5.25
C LEU A 58 -31.77 -5.08 -4.28
#